data_15e6b2ff1dae9480bba1fdfcbad5abe6
#
_entry.id   15e6b2ff1dae9480bba1fdfcbad5abe6
#
_cell.length_a   1.000
_cell.length_b   1.000
_cell.length_c   1.000
_cell.angle_alpha   90.00
_cell.angle_beta   90.00
_cell.angle_gamma   90.00
#
_symmetry.space_group_name_H-M   'P 1'
#
loop_
_entity.id
_entity.type
_entity.pdbx_description
1 polymer ?
#
loop_
_entity_poly.entity_id
_entity_poly.type
_entity_poly.pdbx_seq_one_letter_code
_entity_poly.pdbx_strand_id
1 'polypeptide(L)'
;QIFNVFEGAKAAPYGFALRDALTGKVFFGEYAEEDLGRCMIGDVVPGVRGLQVWVKDTFDCNGNKLDVKRLGTNANIHWACDMTTQIIDGVDYMERKKQTGIINDNTHGIMLDPQGTLTNNGTKGNPCLVADIFGDYRDEIILRLEDSSAVRIYTNTDLSAHKLFTLLHDIQYRVGVAWQNNCYNQPCYPSFYYAGDMDFANVLPQLNAKPTLWMAGDSIMQSYAPEDKPVTGWGEMLHTLARGDAVCCAAHRADCPFPQEMRYELPGLVIDNCAMAGRSSKTFREEGRLDDIAAHICPGDLLVVSFGHNDANRAKAERYVPADAFGESLRPFWDAARSHGAVCIFASPVAMREFDEDSVCHPSFAAYREAMRAFAAEVGAPFIDLGAATAAANTAFGAERCKARYMWVGAKQDNAHQQNAGACRTAQAFVQQLLQDTTPALDVLRANFK
;
A
#
# COMPACT_ATOMS: atom_id res chain seq x y z
N GLN A 1 4.31 -15.26 4.44
CA GLN A 1 4.32 -16.71 4.78
C GLN A 1 3.24 -17.01 5.82
N ILE A 2 2.74 -18.24 5.83
CA ILE A 2 1.78 -18.73 6.82
C ILE A 2 2.36 -19.96 7.47
N PHE A 3 2.49 -19.94 8.80
CA PHE A 3 2.89 -21.11 9.59
C PHE A 3 1.71 -21.58 10.41
N ASN A 4 1.35 -22.84 10.28
CA ASN A 4 0.19 -23.40 10.96
C ASN A 4 0.43 -24.84 11.42
N VAL A 5 -0.26 -25.22 12.49
CA VAL A 5 -0.33 -26.59 13.01
C VAL A 5 -1.71 -27.18 12.79
N PHE A 6 -1.81 -28.50 12.80
CA PHE A 6 -3.03 -29.24 12.65
C PHE A 6 -3.29 -30.09 13.90
N GLU A 7 -4.53 -30.10 14.35
CA GLU A 7 -4.98 -30.92 15.47
C GLU A 7 -5.25 -32.36 15.00
N GLY A 8 -4.42 -33.29 15.48
CA GLY A 8 -4.58 -34.72 15.30
C GLY A 8 -4.32 -35.27 13.90
N ALA A 9 -4.25 -36.58 13.81
CA ALA A 9 -3.92 -37.35 12.61
C ALA A 9 -4.87 -37.14 11.41
N LYS A 10 -6.07 -36.63 11.63
CA LYS A 10 -7.07 -36.37 10.58
C LYS A 10 -6.69 -35.24 9.63
N ALA A 11 -5.74 -34.40 10.01
CA ALA A 11 -5.25 -33.29 9.18
C ALA A 11 -4.00 -33.70 8.34
N ALA A 12 -3.82 -35.00 8.08
CA ALA A 12 -2.77 -35.49 7.23
C ALA A 12 -2.73 -34.76 5.87
N PRO A 13 -1.56 -34.62 5.22
CA PRO A 13 -0.29 -35.26 5.59
C PRO A 13 0.63 -34.44 6.53
N TYR A 14 0.19 -33.29 7.02
CA TYR A 14 1.05 -32.41 7.82
C TYR A 14 0.57 -32.26 9.26
N GLY A 15 1.45 -32.46 10.22
CA GLY A 15 1.25 -32.02 11.60
C GLY A 15 1.47 -30.52 11.75
N PHE A 16 2.42 -29.95 10.98
CA PHE A 16 2.59 -28.52 10.78
C PHE A 16 3.11 -28.22 9.38
N ALA A 17 2.95 -26.99 8.92
CA ALA A 17 3.50 -26.57 7.64
C ALA A 17 3.77 -25.04 7.59
N LEU A 18 4.88 -24.67 6.94
CA LEU A 18 5.14 -23.31 6.47
C LEU A 18 4.78 -23.22 4.99
N ARG A 19 3.96 -22.22 4.65
CA ARG A 19 3.41 -22.03 3.30
C ARG A 19 3.65 -20.64 2.77
N ASP A 20 3.71 -20.55 1.46
CA ASP A 20 3.60 -19.29 0.74
C ASP A 20 2.18 -18.74 0.90
N ALA A 21 2.06 -17.47 1.29
CA ALA A 21 0.77 -16.84 1.58
C ALA A 21 -0.08 -16.57 0.33
N LEU A 22 0.56 -16.40 -0.84
CA LEU A 22 -0.12 -16.09 -2.10
C LEU A 22 -0.57 -17.36 -2.84
N THR A 23 0.31 -18.37 -2.88
CA THR A 23 0.10 -19.56 -3.70
C THR A 23 -0.36 -20.78 -2.92
N GLY A 24 -0.25 -20.76 -1.58
CA GLY A 24 -0.48 -21.92 -0.73
C GLY A 24 0.60 -23.01 -0.82
N LYS A 25 1.65 -22.80 -1.63
CA LYS A 25 2.76 -23.76 -1.78
C LYS A 25 3.42 -24.03 -0.44
N VAL A 26 3.57 -25.30 -0.10
CA VAL A 26 4.29 -25.72 1.12
C VAL A 26 5.78 -25.55 0.88
N PHE A 27 6.46 -24.81 1.75
CA PHE A 27 7.91 -24.72 1.78
C PHE A 27 8.50 -25.93 2.50
N PHE A 28 8.02 -26.21 3.72
CA PHE A 28 8.33 -27.41 4.46
C PHE A 28 7.20 -27.71 5.46
N GLY A 29 7.20 -28.91 6.01
CA GLY A 29 6.26 -29.35 7.03
C GLY A 29 6.52 -30.82 7.41
N GLU A 30 5.99 -31.24 8.55
CA GLU A 30 6.12 -32.59 9.04
C GLU A 30 4.76 -33.15 9.44
N TYR A 31 4.54 -34.44 9.17
CA TYR A 31 3.39 -35.15 9.66
C TYR A 31 3.54 -35.47 11.14
N ALA A 32 2.45 -35.39 11.88
CA ALA A 32 2.35 -35.83 13.26
C ALA A 32 1.02 -36.57 13.50
N GLU A 33 1.08 -37.63 14.29
CA GLU A 33 -0.12 -38.40 14.69
C GLU A 33 -0.84 -37.79 15.88
N GLU A 34 -0.19 -36.89 16.60
CA GLU A 34 -0.71 -36.23 17.80
C GLU A 34 -1.13 -34.80 17.53
N ASP A 35 -1.95 -34.27 18.41
CA ASP A 35 -2.26 -32.85 18.48
C ASP A 35 -1.00 -32.06 18.86
N LEU A 36 -0.54 -31.19 17.96
CA LEU A 36 0.63 -30.36 18.18
C LEU A 36 0.30 -29.06 18.94
N GLY A 37 -0.98 -28.78 19.17
CA GLY A 37 -1.43 -27.64 19.93
C GLY A 37 -1.26 -26.32 19.18
N ARG A 38 -0.23 -25.55 19.53
CA ARG A 38 0.04 -24.23 18.97
C ARG A 38 1.40 -24.13 18.31
N CYS A 39 1.52 -23.17 17.41
CA CYS A 39 2.78 -22.81 16.77
C CYS A 39 3.05 -21.32 16.91
N MET A 40 4.31 -20.95 16.75
CA MET A 40 4.76 -19.57 16.86
C MET A 40 5.79 -19.25 15.78
N ILE A 41 5.99 -17.96 15.55
CA ILE A 41 7.03 -17.42 14.66
C ILE A 41 7.67 -16.21 15.34
N GLY A 42 8.97 -16.02 15.18
CA GLY A 42 9.70 -14.88 15.73
C GLY A 42 11.20 -15.00 15.56
N ASP A 43 11.93 -13.93 15.83
CA ASP A 43 13.39 -13.94 15.94
C ASP A 43 13.77 -14.40 17.37
N VAL A 44 13.94 -15.70 17.53
CA VAL A 44 14.21 -16.33 18.87
C VAL A 44 15.58 -16.96 18.97
N VAL A 45 16.35 -17.00 17.88
CA VAL A 45 17.71 -17.52 17.82
C VAL A 45 18.64 -16.48 17.19
N PRO A 46 19.22 -15.56 17.95
CA PRO A 46 20.08 -14.50 17.42
C PRO A 46 21.20 -15.05 16.55
N GLY A 47 21.46 -14.36 15.43
CA GLY A 47 22.47 -14.74 14.45
C GLY A 47 22.03 -15.80 13.41
N VAL A 48 20.81 -16.32 13.50
CA VAL A 48 20.18 -17.14 12.47
C VAL A 48 19.28 -16.25 11.62
N ARG A 49 19.71 -15.91 10.41
CA ARG A 49 18.96 -15.03 9.49
C ARG A 49 17.56 -15.56 9.18
N GLY A 50 16.56 -14.68 9.25
CA GLY A 50 15.14 -14.98 9.04
C GLY A 50 14.42 -15.33 10.34
N LEU A 51 13.09 -15.23 10.34
CA LEU A 51 12.31 -15.63 11.50
C LEU A 51 12.31 -17.15 11.64
N GLN A 52 12.44 -17.61 12.86
CA GLN A 52 12.28 -19.03 13.19
C GLN A 52 10.81 -19.35 13.42
N VAL A 53 10.45 -20.59 13.16
CA VAL A 53 9.12 -21.15 13.43
C VAL A 53 9.25 -22.34 14.36
N TRP A 54 8.32 -22.47 15.31
CA TRP A 54 8.38 -23.61 16.23
C TRP A 54 7.01 -24.13 16.65
N VAL A 55 7.02 -25.39 16.99
CA VAL A 55 5.94 -26.14 17.60
C VAL A 55 6.51 -26.85 18.83
N LYS A 56 7.03 -28.07 18.69
CA LYS A 56 7.84 -28.77 19.67
C LYS A 56 9.32 -28.48 19.46
N ASP A 57 9.74 -28.55 18.22
CA ASP A 57 11.08 -28.22 17.74
C ASP A 57 11.07 -26.86 17.05
N THR A 58 12.22 -26.21 16.98
CA THR A 58 12.44 -24.93 16.32
C THR A 58 13.13 -25.15 14.99
N PHE A 59 12.67 -24.44 13.95
CA PHE A 59 13.20 -24.51 12.60
C PHE A 59 13.56 -23.10 12.09
N ASP A 60 14.60 -23.02 11.29
CA ASP A 60 14.88 -21.78 10.54
C ASP A 60 13.87 -21.59 9.39
N CYS A 61 13.95 -20.46 8.69
CA CYS A 61 13.06 -20.13 7.58
C CYS A 61 13.21 -21.06 6.35
N ASN A 62 14.25 -21.91 6.30
CA ASN A 62 14.50 -22.91 5.27
C ASN A 62 14.05 -24.33 5.66
N GLY A 63 13.58 -24.51 6.90
CA GLY A 63 13.14 -25.80 7.43
C GLY A 63 14.24 -26.63 8.07
N ASN A 64 15.43 -26.07 8.32
CA ASN A 64 16.46 -26.77 9.07
C ASN A 64 16.13 -26.72 10.55
N LYS A 65 16.13 -27.88 11.21
CA LYS A 65 15.93 -28.00 12.66
C LYS A 65 17.12 -27.39 13.40
N LEU A 66 16.81 -26.54 14.38
CA LEU A 66 17.81 -25.90 15.23
C LEU A 66 17.91 -26.62 16.60
N ASP A 67 19.13 -26.78 17.08
CA ASP A 67 19.39 -27.38 18.38
C ASP A 67 19.29 -26.30 19.48
N VAL A 68 18.06 -25.99 19.85
CA VAL A 68 17.76 -25.00 20.90
C VAL A 68 16.77 -25.57 21.90
N LYS A 69 16.83 -25.08 23.15
CA LYS A 69 15.86 -25.46 24.17
C LYS A 69 14.44 -25.14 23.70
N ARG A 70 13.51 -26.05 23.98
CA ARG A 70 12.09 -25.88 23.64
C ARG A 70 11.53 -24.57 24.17
N LEU A 71 10.83 -23.85 23.31
CA LEU A 71 10.14 -22.60 23.59
C LEU A 71 8.64 -22.83 23.83
N GLY A 72 8.04 -21.98 24.65
CA GLY A 72 6.59 -21.92 24.81
C GLY A 72 5.88 -21.50 23.51
N THR A 73 4.60 -21.89 23.39
CA THR A 73 3.76 -21.59 22.22
C THR A 73 2.45 -20.90 22.56
N ASN A 74 2.33 -20.31 23.75
CA ASN A 74 1.08 -19.65 24.19
C ASN A 74 0.99 -18.20 23.72
N ALA A 75 2.02 -17.40 23.93
CA ALA A 75 2.09 -16.01 23.49
C ALA A 75 3.55 -15.58 23.32
N ASN A 76 3.79 -14.55 22.54
CA ASN A 76 5.06 -13.87 22.40
C ASN A 76 4.91 -12.37 22.63
N ILE A 77 6.04 -11.68 22.68
CA ILE A 77 6.14 -10.23 22.91
C ILE A 77 7.47 -9.72 22.31
N HIS A 78 7.46 -8.52 21.78
CA HIS A 78 8.67 -7.81 21.38
C HIS A 78 9.13 -6.92 22.54
N TRP A 79 9.84 -7.52 23.51
CA TRP A 79 10.19 -6.86 24.77
C TRP A 79 11.62 -6.34 24.81
N ALA A 80 12.57 -7.10 24.28
CA ALA A 80 13.98 -6.78 24.32
C ALA A 80 14.36 -5.61 23.40
N CYS A 81 15.42 -4.88 23.77
CA CYS A 81 15.90 -3.74 22.98
C CYS A 81 16.67 -4.15 21.72
N ASP A 82 16.98 -5.42 21.56
CA ASP A 82 17.74 -5.99 20.44
C ASP A 82 16.86 -6.49 19.29
N MET A 83 15.54 -6.20 19.33
CA MET A 83 14.55 -6.58 18.32
C MET A 83 14.29 -8.10 18.24
N THR A 84 14.74 -8.89 19.21
CA THR A 84 14.39 -10.30 19.30
C THR A 84 12.98 -10.50 19.87
N THR A 85 12.45 -11.70 19.70
CA THR A 85 11.11 -12.08 20.17
C THR A 85 11.22 -12.86 21.46
N GLN A 86 10.50 -12.44 22.50
CA GLN A 86 10.41 -13.15 23.77
C GLN A 86 9.11 -13.92 23.87
N ILE A 87 9.08 -14.86 24.82
CA ILE A 87 7.94 -15.74 25.08
C ILE A 87 7.27 -15.28 26.37
N ILE A 88 5.94 -15.19 26.35
CA ILE A 88 5.14 -15.04 27.56
C ILE A 88 4.76 -16.43 28.04
N ASP A 89 5.25 -16.79 29.17
CA ASP A 89 5.04 -18.11 29.80
C ASP A 89 4.53 -17.98 31.24
N GLY A 90 4.73 -18.97 32.05
CA GLY A 90 4.23 -18.99 33.45
C GLY A 90 2.90 -19.72 33.55
N VAL A 91 2.61 -20.61 32.63
CA VAL A 91 1.49 -21.53 32.69
C VAL A 91 1.88 -22.76 33.45
N ASP A 92 1.32 -22.94 34.63
CA ASP A 92 1.38 -24.22 35.34
C ASP A 92 0.25 -25.13 34.87
N TYR A 93 0.54 -26.02 33.94
CA TYR A 93 -0.42 -26.98 33.43
C TYR A 93 -0.84 -28.03 34.47
N MET A 94 -0.01 -28.27 35.46
CA MET A 94 -0.26 -29.32 36.46
C MET A 94 -1.11 -28.81 37.62
N GLU A 95 -0.87 -27.60 38.09
CA GLU A 95 -1.60 -27.02 39.21
C GLU A 95 -2.76 -26.12 38.79
N ARG A 96 -2.73 -25.55 37.59
CA ARG A 96 -3.74 -24.63 37.01
C ARG A 96 -4.09 -23.40 37.89
N LYS A 97 -3.23 -23.07 38.85
CA LYS A 97 -3.59 -22.16 39.95
C LYS A 97 -3.03 -20.77 39.81
N LYS A 98 -1.88 -20.57 39.18
CA LYS A 98 -1.28 -19.25 39.00
C LYS A 98 -0.57 -19.14 37.67
N GLN A 99 -0.90 -18.11 36.93
CA GLN A 99 -0.31 -17.82 35.63
C GLN A 99 0.04 -16.36 35.61
N THR A 100 1.30 -16.09 35.80
CA THR A 100 1.81 -14.76 36.11
C THR A 100 2.21 -13.96 34.87
N GLY A 101 2.35 -14.58 33.69
CA GLY A 101 2.77 -13.90 32.47
C GLY A 101 4.27 -13.57 32.50
N ILE A 102 5.12 -14.54 32.87
CA ILE A 102 6.57 -14.40 32.84
C ILE A 102 7.04 -14.16 31.41
N ILE A 103 7.87 -13.12 31.22
CA ILE A 103 8.57 -12.87 29.94
C ILE A 103 9.96 -13.48 30.02
N ASN A 104 10.28 -14.37 29.06
CA ASN A 104 11.56 -15.05 29.02
C ASN A 104 11.94 -15.44 27.58
N ASP A 105 13.20 -15.77 27.38
CA ASP A 105 13.73 -16.44 26.19
C ASP A 105 14.97 -17.27 26.50
N ASN A 106 15.55 -17.90 25.47
CA ASN A 106 16.75 -18.72 25.62
C ASN A 106 18.05 -17.89 25.68
N THR A 107 18.01 -16.61 25.33
CA THR A 107 19.18 -15.73 25.28
C THR A 107 19.32 -14.92 26.56
N HIS A 108 18.22 -14.29 27.01
CA HIS A 108 18.21 -13.37 28.16
C HIS A 108 17.76 -14.06 29.44
N GLY A 109 17.14 -15.24 29.35
CA GLY A 109 16.48 -15.87 30.50
C GLY A 109 15.18 -15.16 30.89
N ILE A 110 14.89 -15.07 32.18
CA ILE A 110 13.69 -14.37 32.69
C ILE A 110 13.97 -12.87 32.74
N MET A 111 13.22 -12.11 31.93
CA MET A 111 13.29 -10.65 31.84
C MET A 111 12.24 -9.94 32.69
N LEU A 112 11.07 -10.57 32.89
CA LEU A 112 10.01 -10.08 33.77
C LEU A 112 9.37 -11.26 34.51
N ASP A 113 9.27 -11.18 35.81
CA ASP A 113 8.46 -12.08 36.66
C ASP A 113 7.44 -11.22 37.45
N PRO A 114 6.25 -11.02 36.90
CA PRO A 114 5.28 -10.03 37.42
C PRO A 114 4.54 -10.57 38.68
N GLN A 115 4.97 -10.20 39.85
CA GLN A 115 4.34 -10.62 41.12
C GLN A 115 3.02 -9.87 41.38
N GLY A 116 2.03 -10.58 41.97
CA GLY A 116 0.73 -10.01 42.32
C GLY A 116 -0.21 -9.78 41.15
N THR A 117 0.11 -10.33 39.99
CA THR A 117 -0.73 -10.26 38.80
C THR A 117 -1.02 -11.64 38.22
N LEU A 118 -2.07 -11.76 37.44
CA LEU A 118 -2.46 -12.98 36.72
C LEU A 118 -2.83 -12.69 35.27
N THR A 119 -2.63 -13.69 34.45
CA THR A 119 -3.19 -13.72 33.07
C THR A 119 -4.70 -13.97 33.09
N ASN A 120 -5.39 -13.72 31.97
CA ASN A 120 -6.85 -13.87 31.89
C ASN A 120 -7.32 -15.30 31.71
N ASN A 121 -6.48 -16.16 31.18
CA ASN A 121 -6.86 -17.52 30.83
C ASN A 121 -6.01 -18.55 31.60
N GLY A 122 -6.68 -19.34 32.41
CA GLY A 122 -6.07 -20.34 33.30
C GLY A 122 -5.29 -21.46 32.62
N THR A 123 -5.47 -21.69 31.34
CA THR A 123 -4.80 -22.78 30.61
C THR A 123 -3.83 -22.31 29.51
N LYS A 124 -3.89 -21.05 29.15
CA LYS A 124 -3.16 -20.51 27.98
C LYS A 124 -2.23 -19.35 28.33
N GLY A 125 -2.29 -18.82 29.58
CA GLY A 125 -1.43 -17.74 30.01
C GLY A 125 -1.62 -16.42 29.25
N ASN A 126 -2.83 -16.14 28.76
CA ASN A 126 -3.09 -14.94 27.95
C ASN A 126 -3.09 -13.68 28.81
N PRO A 127 -2.26 -12.66 28.54
CA PRO A 127 -2.38 -11.35 29.18
C PRO A 127 -3.69 -10.65 28.80
N CYS A 128 -4.00 -9.54 29.48
CA CYS A 128 -5.12 -8.69 29.09
C CYS A 128 -4.86 -8.06 27.72
N LEU A 129 -3.61 -7.63 27.48
CA LEU A 129 -3.15 -7.06 26.24
C LEU A 129 -1.63 -7.20 26.12
N VAL A 130 -1.16 -7.39 24.90
CA VAL A 130 0.24 -7.19 24.48
C VAL A 130 0.18 -6.24 23.28
N ALA A 131 0.78 -5.07 23.38
CA ALA A 131 0.84 -4.11 22.31
C ALA A 131 1.86 -3.01 22.59
N ASP A 132 2.44 -2.43 21.54
CA ASP A 132 3.24 -1.21 21.57
C ASP A 132 2.34 0.02 21.82
N ILE A 133 1.91 0.21 23.08
CA ILE A 133 1.00 1.30 23.46
C ILE A 133 1.72 2.62 23.78
N PHE A 134 3.02 2.58 24.04
CA PHE A 134 3.82 3.78 24.26
C PHE A 134 4.53 4.27 22.98
N GLY A 135 4.47 3.50 21.89
CA GLY A 135 4.92 3.94 20.59
C GLY A 135 6.43 3.89 20.39
N ASP A 136 7.12 3.03 21.09
CA ASP A 136 8.56 2.87 21.02
C ASP A 136 9.02 1.58 20.30
N TYR A 137 8.10 0.95 19.53
CA TYR A 137 8.24 -0.32 18.79
C TYR A 137 8.40 -1.58 19.67
N ARG A 138 8.42 -1.43 20.96
CA ARG A 138 8.40 -2.56 21.90
C ARG A 138 6.99 -2.72 22.46
N ASP A 139 6.64 -3.96 22.74
CA ASP A 139 5.32 -4.25 23.31
C ASP A 139 5.31 -4.01 24.81
N GLU A 140 4.26 -3.40 25.32
CA GLU A 140 3.86 -3.47 26.73
C GLU A 140 3.03 -4.72 26.97
N ILE A 141 3.05 -5.19 28.22
CA ILE A 141 2.15 -6.23 28.71
C ILE A 141 1.22 -5.66 29.78
N ILE A 142 -0.09 -5.89 29.61
CA ILE A 142 -1.11 -5.54 30.59
C ILE A 142 -1.62 -6.82 31.27
N LEU A 143 -1.52 -6.87 32.57
CA LEU A 143 -1.99 -7.97 33.40
C LEU A 143 -2.97 -7.48 34.45
N ARG A 144 -3.98 -8.28 34.77
CA ARG A 144 -4.88 -7.98 35.91
C ARG A 144 -4.22 -8.27 37.25
N LEU A 145 -4.57 -7.54 38.26
CA LEU A 145 -4.21 -7.90 39.65
C LEU A 145 -4.91 -9.22 40.06
N GLU A 146 -4.34 -9.93 41.04
CA GLU A 146 -4.88 -11.21 41.54
C GLU A 146 -6.33 -11.08 41.97
N ASP A 147 -6.70 -9.97 42.62
CA ASP A 147 -8.05 -9.67 43.10
C ASP A 147 -8.97 -9.05 42.01
N SER A 148 -8.44 -8.85 40.79
CA SER A 148 -9.15 -8.24 39.68
C SER A 148 -9.65 -6.80 39.90
N SER A 149 -9.15 -6.10 40.89
CA SER A 149 -9.54 -4.71 41.20
C SER A 149 -8.95 -3.69 40.23
N ALA A 150 -7.83 -4.03 39.58
CA ALA A 150 -7.15 -3.17 38.62
C ALA A 150 -6.33 -3.97 37.62
N VAL A 151 -5.76 -3.27 36.65
CA VAL A 151 -4.73 -3.79 35.73
C VAL A 151 -3.41 -3.11 36.03
N ARG A 152 -2.32 -3.81 35.74
CA ARG A 152 -0.97 -3.28 35.81
C ARG A 152 -0.33 -3.36 34.42
N ILE A 153 0.29 -2.26 34.04
CA ILE A 153 1.03 -2.13 32.77
C ILE A 153 2.52 -2.28 33.09
N TYR A 154 3.19 -3.16 32.37
CA TYR A 154 4.63 -3.29 32.42
C TYR A 154 5.22 -2.87 31.10
N THR A 155 6.31 -2.10 31.14
CA THR A 155 7.09 -1.63 30.00
C THR A 155 8.58 -1.88 30.25
N ASN A 156 9.33 -2.10 29.19
CA ASN A 156 10.79 -2.17 29.27
C ASN A 156 11.38 -0.76 29.22
N THR A 157 12.18 -0.40 30.22
CA THR A 157 12.81 0.91 30.35
C THR A 157 14.28 0.94 29.90
N ASP A 158 14.80 -0.19 29.43
CA ASP A 158 16.18 -0.26 28.94
C ASP A 158 16.39 0.64 27.72
N LEU A 159 17.59 1.20 27.58
CA LEU A 159 17.94 2.05 26.46
C LEU A 159 18.16 1.19 25.21
N SER A 160 17.47 1.52 24.13
CA SER A 160 17.69 0.89 22.85
C SER A 160 18.66 1.70 21.97
N ALA A 161 19.51 0.98 21.23
CA ALA A 161 20.33 1.55 20.18
C ALA A 161 19.57 1.80 18.86
N HIS A 162 18.36 1.27 18.76
CA HIS A 162 17.54 1.34 17.56
C HIS A 162 16.43 2.38 17.70
N LYS A 163 16.02 2.95 16.56
CA LYS A 163 14.81 3.76 16.43
C LYS A 163 13.93 3.14 15.34
N LEU A 164 12.69 2.90 15.70
CA LEU A 164 11.68 2.47 14.77
C LEU A 164 10.38 3.24 15.09
N PHE A 165 9.47 3.33 14.15
CA PHE A 165 8.13 3.85 14.38
C PHE A 165 7.33 2.87 15.26
N THR A 166 6.23 3.33 15.84
CA THR A 166 5.34 2.46 16.59
C THR A 166 4.79 1.33 15.74
N LEU A 167 4.75 0.11 16.28
CA LEU A 167 4.16 -1.05 15.60
C LEU A 167 2.66 -0.85 15.30
N LEU A 168 1.98 0.05 16.02
CA LEU A 168 0.58 0.41 15.74
C LEU A 168 0.37 1.12 14.41
N HIS A 169 1.42 1.52 13.69
CA HIS A 169 1.30 1.93 12.28
C HIS A 169 0.96 0.77 11.36
N ASP A 170 1.42 -0.43 11.69
CA ASP A 170 1.18 -1.61 10.88
C ASP A 170 -0.27 -2.10 11.01
N ILE A 171 -0.97 -2.23 9.88
CA ILE A 171 -2.38 -2.64 9.87
C ILE A 171 -2.54 -4.08 10.36
N GLN A 172 -1.63 -5.00 9.96
CA GLN A 172 -1.68 -6.39 10.38
C GLN A 172 -1.46 -6.49 11.90
N TYR A 173 -0.49 -5.76 12.42
CA TYR A 173 -0.23 -5.70 13.85
C TYR A 173 -1.44 -5.19 14.63
N ARG A 174 -2.09 -4.08 14.19
CA ARG A 174 -3.31 -3.56 14.82
C ARG A 174 -4.46 -4.55 14.81
N VAL A 175 -4.65 -5.29 13.71
CA VAL A 175 -5.65 -6.34 13.64
C VAL A 175 -5.31 -7.45 14.64
N GLY A 176 -4.04 -7.83 14.76
CA GLY A 176 -3.56 -8.77 15.78
C GLY A 176 -3.88 -8.30 17.20
N VAL A 177 -3.61 -7.02 17.52
CA VAL A 177 -3.96 -6.41 18.81
C VAL A 177 -5.46 -6.48 19.08
N ALA A 178 -6.30 -6.15 18.08
CA ALA A 178 -7.76 -6.17 18.22
C ALA A 178 -8.33 -7.59 18.42
N TRP A 179 -7.63 -8.62 17.99
CA TRP A 179 -8.08 -10.01 18.09
C TRP A 179 -7.62 -10.70 19.38
N GLN A 180 -6.76 -10.08 20.16
CA GLN A 180 -6.34 -10.66 21.43
C GLN A 180 -7.55 -10.91 22.35
N ASN A 181 -7.51 -12.03 23.06
CA ASN A 181 -8.59 -12.49 23.93
C ASN A 181 -9.94 -12.76 23.23
N ASN A 182 -9.98 -12.78 21.90
CA ASN A 182 -11.12 -13.23 21.13
C ASN A 182 -10.92 -14.70 20.74
N CYS A 183 -11.56 -15.63 21.40
CA CYS A 183 -11.40 -17.09 21.30
C CYS A 183 -10.07 -17.58 21.91
N TYR A 184 -9.09 -17.91 21.06
CA TYR A 184 -7.72 -18.20 21.49
C TYR A 184 -6.85 -16.99 21.23
N ASN A 185 -5.96 -16.69 22.18
CA ASN A 185 -5.04 -15.58 22.01
C ASN A 185 -4.12 -15.82 20.81
N GLN A 186 -4.07 -14.84 19.91
CA GLN A 186 -3.16 -14.83 18.80
C GLN A 186 -2.15 -13.69 19.02
N PRO A 187 -0.84 -13.96 18.99
CA PRO A 187 0.16 -12.91 19.09
C PRO A 187 0.05 -11.91 17.97
N CYS A 188 0.43 -10.68 18.25
CA CYS A 188 0.49 -9.61 17.25
C CYS A 188 1.77 -9.71 16.44
N TYR A 189 1.66 -9.80 15.13
CA TYR A 189 2.82 -9.83 14.25
C TYR A 189 2.77 -8.64 13.31
N PRO A 190 3.86 -7.87 13.16
CA PRO A 190 3.96 -6.87 12.11
C PRO A 190 3.98 -7.53 10.72
N SER A 191 3.58 -6.78 9.69
CA SER A 191 3.58 -7.26 8.31
C SER A 191 4.95 -7.23 7.65
N PHE A 192 5.95 -6.66 8.31
CA PHE A 192 7.32 -6.56 7.85
C PHE A 192 8.26 -7.45 8.68
N TYR A 193 9.47 -7.65 8.17
CA TYR A 193 10.51 -8.40 8.86
C TYR A 193 11.01 -7.63 10.08
N TYR A 194 10.62 -8.08 11.28
CA TYR A 194 11.03 -7.51 12.55
C TYR A 194 12.01 -8.47 13.23
N ALA A 195 13.28 -8.10 13.26
CA ALA A 195 14.37 -8.89 13.83
C ALA A 195 15.60 -8.01 14.06
N GLY A 196 16.55 -8.49 14.87
CA GLY A 196 17.77 -7.75 15.19
C GLY A 196 18.67 -7.44 13.99
N ASP A 197 18.55 -8.17 12.91
CA ASP A 197 19.30 -7.99 11.67
C ASP A 197 18.48 -7.35 10.52
N MET A 198 17.35 -6.73 10.84
CA MET A 198 16.52 -6.03 9.85
C MET A 198 17.25 -4.83 9.25
N ASP A 199 16.89 -4.44 8.04
CA ASP A 199 17.41 -3.23 7.41
C ASP A 199 16.65 -1.99 7.91
N PHE A 200 17.10 -1.42 9.03
CA PHE A 200 16.48 -0.26 9.66
C PHE A 200 16.40 0.98 8.75
N ALA A 201 17.29 1.10 7.76
CA ALA A 201 17.31 2.24 6.86
C ALA A 201 16.17 2.21 5.83
N ASN A 202 15.68 1.00 5.49
CA ASN A 202 14.67 0.80 4.46
C ASN A 202 13.33 0.29 5.02
N VAL A 203 13.19 0.14 6.33
CA VAL A 203 11.88 -0.08 6.95
C VAL A 203 11.15 1.24 7.02
N LEU A 204 10.36 1.51 6.01
CA LEU A 204 9.46 2.66 6.02
C LEU A 204 8.22 2.31 6.86
N PRO A 205 7.75 3.26 7.72
CA PRO A 205 6.47 3.08 8.36
C PRO A 205 5.44 2.83 7.26
N GLN A 206 4.71 1.72 7.36
CA GLN A 206 3.42 1.66 6.72
C GLN A 206 2.53 2.64 7.49
N LEU A 207 2.75 3.91 7.25
CA LEU A 207 1.77 4.89 7.64
C LEU A 207 0.42 4.35 7.20
N ASN A 208 -0.67 4.70 7.91
CA ASN A 208 -1.96 4.94 7.25
C ASN A 208 -1.72 6.07 6.23
N ALA A 209 -0.78 5.88 5.35
CA ALA A 209 -0.60 6.67 4.20
C ALA A 209 -1.90 6.45 3.46
N LYS A 210 -2.75 7.46 3.51
CA LYS A 210 -3.81 7.56 2.54
C LYS A 210 -3.15 7.13 1.24
N PRO A 211 -3.68 6.15 0.52
CA PRO A 211 -3.04 5.75 -0.72
C PRO A 211 -2.84 6.99 -1.57
N THR A 212 -1.71 7.07 -2.24
CA THR A 212 -1.44 8.18 -3.14
C THR A 212 -1.83 7.79 -4.56
N LEU A 213 -2.62 8.63 -5.19
CA LEU A 213 -2.88 8.60 -6.61
C LEU A 213 -1.82 9.45 -7.31
N TRP A 214 -0.76 8.82 -7.76
CA TRP A 214 0.28 9.44 -8.57
C TRP A 214 -0.23 9.65 -9.99
N MET A 215 0.05 10.81 -10.57
CA MET A 215 -0.42 11.16 -11.90
C MET A 215 0.74 11.54 -12.82
N ALA A 216 1.02 10.71 -13.82
CA ALA A 216 2.03 10.93 -14.83
C ALA A 216 1.35 11.29 -16.17
N GLY A 217 1.62 12.47 -16.69
CA GLY A 217 0.97 12.96 -17.91
C GLY A 217 1.59 14.24 -18.46
N ASP A 218 0.90 14.80 -19.41
CA ASP A 218 1.30 16.00 -20.13
C ASP A 218 0.48 17.26 -19.73
N SER A 219 0.46 18.29 -20.59
CA SER A 219 -0.24 19.55 -20.38
C SER A 219 -1.76 19.42 -20.17
N ILE A 220 -2.35 18.33 -20.64
CA ILE A 220 -3.81 18.14 -20.51
C ILE A 220 -4.18 17.68 -19.09
N MET A 221 -3.21 17.12 -18.36
CA MET A 221 -3.37 16.64 -16.97
C MET A 221 -2.79 17.59 -15.92
N GLN A 222 -1.81 18.42 -16.27
CA GLN A 222 -1.03 19.25 -15.36
C GLN A 222 -1.88 20.15 -14.45
N SER A 223 -1.41 20.40 -13.24
CA SER A 223 -1.87 21.51 -12.39
C SER A 223 -1.18 22.80 -12.78
N TYR A 224 -1.95 23.83 -13.11
CA TYR A 224 -1.43 25.11 -13.60
C TYR A 224 -1.41 26.18 -12.52
N ALA A 225 -0.36 26.97 -12.51
CA ALA A 225 -0.24 28.12 -11.62
C ALA A 225 -1.33 29.18 -11.88
N PRO A 226 -1.66 30.03 -10.89
CA PRO A 226 -2.70 31.07 -11.04
C PRO A 226 -2.47 32.01 -12.23
N GLU A 227 -1.23 32.32 -12.56
CA GLU A 227 -0.84 33.18 -13.68
C GLU A 227 -1.08 32.58 -15.06
N ASP A 228 -1.13 31.24 -15.15
CA ASP A 228 -1.38 30.53 -16.39
C ASP A 228 -2.88 30.39 -16.73
N LYS A 229 -3.74 30.73 -15.78
CA LYS A 229 -5.20 30.61 -15.97
C LYS A 229 -5.70 31.48 -17.15
N PRO A 230 -6.68 30.98 -17.92
CA PRO A 230 -7.63 29.92 -17.59
C PRO A 230 -7.19 28.51 -18.05
N VAL A 231 -5.97 28.28 -18.50
CA VAL A 231 -5.51 26.90 -18.79
C VAL A 231 -5.62 26.04 -17.54
N THR A 232 -6.25 24.87 -17.68
CA THR A 232 -6.50 23.95 -16.58
C THR A 232 -6.37 22.52 -17.09
N GLY A 233 -5.60 21.69 -16.40
CA GLY A 233 -5.54 20.26 -16.69
C GLY A 233 -6.55 19.49 -15.87
N TRP A 234 -7.00 18.35 -16.37
CA TRP A 234 -8.02 17.56 -15.70
C TRP A 234 -7.55 16.93 -14.38
N GLY A 235 -6.24 16.67 -14.24
CA GLY A 235 -5.66 16.18 -12.99
C GLY A 235 -5.82 17.16 -11.84
N GLU A 236 -5.71 18.47 -12.12
CA GLU A 236 -5.98 19.53 -11.16
C GLU A 236 -7.43 19.48 -10.63
N MET A 237 -8.38 19.05 -11.45
CA MET A 237 -9.81 19.08 -11.11
C MET A 237 -10.28 17.83 -10.33
N LEU A 238 -9.49 16.77 -10.23
CA LEU A 238 -9.91 15.54 -9.58
C LEU A 238 -10.28 15.72 -8.12
N HIS A 239 -9.54 16.53 -7.37
CA HIS A 239 -9.83 16.79 -5.96
C HIS A 239 -11.24 17.36 -5.72
N THR A 240 -11.80 18.07 -6.71
CA THR A 240 -13.14 18.66 -6.61
C THR A 240 -14.27 17.62 -6.69
N LEU A 241 -13.95 16.40 -7.10
CA LEU A 241 -14.89 15.28 -7.23
C LEU A 241 -14.79 14.29 -6.05
N ALA A 242 -13.98 14.61 -5.04
CA ALA A 242 -13.86 13.81 -3.84
C ALA A 242 -15.17 13.76 -3.05
N ARG A 243 -15.40 12.67 -2.32
CA ARG A 243 -16.53 12.52 -1.40
C ARG A 243 -16.31 13.34 -0.14
N GLY A 244 -17.40 13.88 0.40
CA GLY A 244 -17.44 14.64 1.65
C GLY A 244 -17.14 16.13 1.45
N ASP A 245 -17.33 16.90 2.54
CA ASP A 245 -17.09 18.35 2.59
C ASP A 245 -15.67 18.70 3.05
N ALA A 246 -14.72 17.81 2.77
CA ALA A 246 -13.37 17.95 3.24
C ALA A 246 -12.64 19.10 2.54
N VAL A 247 -12.05 19.96 3.34
CA VAL A 247 -11.13 20.98 2.85
C VAL A 247 -9.92 20.26 2.26
N CYS A 248 -9.72 20.44 0.95
CA CYS A 248 -8.53 19.97 0.26
C CYS A 248 -7.36 20.92 0.56
N CYS A 249 -6.28 20.42 1.11
CA CYS A 249 -5.03 21.14 1.21
C CYS A 249 -4.21 20.90 -0.06
N ALA A 250 -3.94 21.95 -0.83
CA ALA A 250 -3.08 21.89 -2.00
C ALA A 250 -1.71 22.51 -1.66
N ALA A 251 -0.64 21.78 -1.92
CA ALA A 251 0.73 22.22 -1.70
C ALA A 251 1.70 21.46 -2.62
N HIS A 252 2.90 22.02 -2.81
CA HIS A 252 4.00 21.26 -3.40
C HIS A 252 4.55 20.23 -2.39
N ARG A 253 4.95 19.07 -2.87
CA ARG A 253 5.70 18.11 -2.07
C ARG A 253 7.09 18.67 -1.79
N ALA A 254 7.48 18.73 -0.51
CA ALA A 254 8.68 19.44 -0.06
C ALA A 254 10.00 18.90 -0.63
N ASP A 255 10.03 17.62 -0.99
CA ASP A 255 11.19 16.92 -1.54
C ASP A 255 11.14 16.75 -3.07
N CYS A 256 10.08 17.23 -3.74
CA CYS A 256 9.94 17.14 -5.18
C CYS A 256 10.85 18.15 -5.91
N PRO A 257 11.74 17.69 -6.81
CA PRO A 257 12.60 18.60 -7.57
C PRO A 257 11.87 19.33 -8.73
N PHE A 258 10.59 19.01 -8.95
CA PHE A 258 9.81 19.50 -10.07
C PHE A 258 8.76 20.54 -9.62
N PRO A 259 8.95 21.83 -9.91
CA PRO A 259 8.15 22.91 -9.31
C PRO A 259 6.68 22.95 -9.76
N GLN A 260 6.31 22.24 -10.83
CA GLN A 260 4.93 22.15 -11.31
C GLN A 260 4.11 21.02 -10.67
N GLU A 261 4.75 20.14 -9.90
CA GLU A 261 4.05 19.13 -9.12
C GLU A 261 3.07 19.80 -8.15
N MET A 262 1.93 19.18 -7.94
CA MET A 262 0.93 19.66 -6.99
C MET A 262 0.28 18.48 -6.28
N ARG A 263 0.40 18.49 -4.95
CA ARG A 263 -0.22 17.52 -4.07
C ARG A 263 -1.53 18.05 -3.51
N TYR A 264 -2.59 17.23 -3.56
CA TYR A 264 -3.91 17.51 -3.00
C TYR A 264 -4.22 16.48 -1.92
N GLU A 265 -4.33 16.91 -0.68
CA GLU A 265 -4.64 16.02 0.43
C GLU A 265 -6.15 15.97 0.70
N LEU A 266 -6.73 14.80 0.55
CA LEU A 266 -8.12 14.48 0.83
C LEU A 266 -8.20 13.60 2.11
N PRO A 267 -9.37 13.43 2.73
CA PRO A 267 -9.49 12.62 3.95
C PRO A 267 -9.02 11.16 3.80
N GLY A 268 -9.31 10.51 2.66
CA GLY A 268 -8.99 9.10 2.42
C GLY A 268 -7.99 8.85 1.28
N LEU A 269 -7.47 9.90 0.63
CA LEU A 269 -6.62 9.78 -0.55
C LEU A 269 -5.69 11.00 -0.64
N VAL A 270 -4.48 10.80 -1.10
CA VAL A 270 -3.60 11.87 -1.60
C VAL A 270 -3.61 11.81 -3.13
N ILE A 271 -3.72 12.94 -3.82
CA ILE A 271 -3.48 13.03 -5.26
C ILE A 271 -2.18 13.80 -5.45
N ASP A 272 -1.19 13.18 -6.10
CA ASP A 272 0.10 13.80 -6.42
C ASP A 272 0.21 13.95 -7.94
N ASN A 273 -0.08 15.17 -8.42
CA ASN A 273 -0.11 15.46 -9.86
C ASN A 273 1.28 15.88 -10.35
N CYS A 274 2.05 14.92 -10.86
CA CYS A 274 3.39 15.12 -11.41
C CYS A 274 3.39 15.45 -12.91
N ALA A 275 2.22 15.59 -13.54
CA ALA A 275 2.11 15.87 -14.98
C ALA A 275 2.78 17.19 -15.37
N MET A 276 3.39 17.24 -16.58
CA MET A 276 4.10 18.41 -17.07
C MET A 276 3.85 18.69 -18.55
N ALA A 277 3.53 19.93 -18.83
CA ALA A 277 3.29 20.43 -20.19
C ALA A 277 4.45 20.11 -21.15
N GLY A 278 4.11 19.69 -22.35
CA GLY A 278 5.07 19.41 -23.41
C GLY A 278 5.81 18.06 -23.28
N ARG A 279 5.54 17.26 -22.27
CA ARG A 279 6.19 15.95 -22.09
C ARG A 279 5.43 14.86 -22.79
N SER A 280 6.18 13.98 -23.46
CA SER A 280 5.71 12.68 -23.94
C SER A 280 6.05 11.60 -22.93
N SER A 281 5.58 10.38 -23.12
CA SER A 281 5.98 9.21 -22.32
C SER A 281 7.50 9.04 -22.28
N LYS A 282 8.19 9.38 -23.36
CA LYS A 282 9.66 9.34 -23.47
C LYS A 282 10.32 10.44 -22.63
N THR A 283 10.00 11.72 -22.91
CA THR A 283 10.69 12.84 -22.26
C THR A 283 10.36 12.97 -20.78
N PHE A 284 9.19 12.54 -20.33
CA PHE A 284 8.84 12.47 -18.91
C PHE A 284 9.82 11.58 -18.15
N ARG A 285 10.20 10.43 -18.73
CA ARG A 285 11.19 9.52 -18.15
C ARG A 285 12.61 10.09 -18.24
N GLU A 286 13.00 10.58 -19.42
CA GLU A 286 14.35 11.11 -19.66
C GLU A 286 14.69 12.29 -18.73
N GLU A 287 13.70 13.04 -18.24
CA GLU A 287 13.87 14.09 -17.23
C GLU A 287 13.93 13.58 -15.78
N GLY A 288 13.84 12.27 -15.55
CA GLY A 288 13.84 11.68 -14.19
C GLY A 288 12.53 11.84 -13.43
N ARG A 289 11.43 12.23 -14.06
CA ARG A 289 10.12 12.42 -13.40
C ARG A 289 9.49 11.10 -12.97
N LEU A 290 9.68 10.05 -13.77
CA LEU A 290 9.25 8.71 -13.37
C LEU A 290 10.11 8.15 -12.24
N ASP A 291 11.41 8.47 -12.22
CA ASP A 291 12.32 8.03 -11.15
C ASP A 291 11.94 8.66 -9.81
N ASP A 292 11.52 9.94 -9.82
CA ASP A 292 10.98 10.61 -8.64
C ASP A 292 9.71 9.92 -8.12
N ILE A 293 8.76 9.57 -9.01
CA ILE A 293 7.57 8.80 -8.62
C ILE A 293 7.99 7.43 -8.06
N ALA A 294 8.89 6.72 -8.72
CA ALA A 294 9.35 5.40 -8.31
C ALA A 294 10.05 5.40 -6.94
N ALA A 295 10.74 6.49 -6.60
CA ALA A 295 11.38 6.64 -5.30
C ALA A 295 10.39 6.83 -4.14
N HIS A 296 9.12 7.16 -4.41
CA HIS A 296 8.14 7.52 -3.39
C HIS A 296 6.87 6.67 -3.42
N ILE A 297 6.59 5.97 -4.53
CA ILE A 297 5.39 5.14 -4.68
C ILE A 297 5.49 3.92 -3.75
N CYS A 298 4.42 3.65 -3.02
CA CYS A 298 4.36 2.62 -1.98
C CYS A 298 3.32 1.54 -2.31
N PRO A 299 3.40 0.37 -1.65
CA PRO A 299 2.36 -0.64 -1.78
C PRO A 299 0.98 -0.09 -1.43
N GLY A 300 0.01 -0.34 -2.30
CA GLY A 300 -1.37 0.16 -2.17
C GLY A 300 -1.62 1.53 -2.82
N ASP A 301 -0.58 2.19 -3.32
CA ASP A 301 -0.72 3.39 -4.16
C ASP A 301 -1.24 3.04 -5.56
N LEU A 302 -1.59 4.08 -6.32
CA LEU A 302 -2.03 3.96 -7.70
C LEU A 302 -1.24 4.96 -8.57
N LEU A 303 -0.94 4.57 -9.80
CA LEU A 303 -0.29 5.42 -10.79
C LEU A 303 -1.18 5.54 -12.02
N VAL A 304 -1.71 6.74 -12.29
CA VAL A 304 -2.42 7.04 -13.54
C VAL A 304 -1.45 7.58 -14.56
N VAL A 305 -1.45 6.96 -15.74
CA VAL A 305 -0.58 7.31 -16.87
C VAL A 305 -1.44 7.77 -18.04
N SER A 306 -1.26 9.04 -18.49
CA SER A 306 -2.01 9.60 -19.62
C SER A 306 -1.11 10.47 -20.50
N PHE A 307 -0.67 9.89 -21.58
CA PHE A 307 0.16 10.51 -22.63
C PHE A 307 -0.44 10.28 -24.00
N GLY A 308 0.16 10.91 -25.03
CA GLY A 308 -0.20 10.71 -26.43
C GLY A 308 -0.20 12.00 -27.26
N HIS A 309 -0.59 13.14 -26.69
CA HIS A 309 -0.61 14.42 -27.41
C HIS A 309 0.77 14.85 -27.88
N ASN A 310 1.77 14.73 -27.04
CA ASN A 310 3.15 15.06 -27.36
C ASN A 310 3.87 13.91 -28.08
N ASP A 311 3.54 12.67 -27.74
CA ASP A 311 4.08 11.47 -28.39
C ASP A 311 3.72 11.45 -29.88
N ALA A 312 2.52 11.88 -30.24
CA ALA A 312 2.05 11.94 -31.63
C ALA A 312 2.66 13.09 -32.45
N ASN A 313 3.38 14.03 -31.83
CA ASN A 313 3.87 15.23 -32.49
C ASN A 313 5.16 14.98 -33.30
N ARG A 314 5.03 14.54 -34.53
CA ARG A 314 6.16 14.27 -35.47
C ARG A 314 7.07 15.48 -35.74
N ALA A 315 6.56 16.71 -35.57
CA ALA A 315 7.37 17.92 -35.78
C ALA A 315 8.38 18.17 -34.62
N LYS A 316 8.28 17.42 -33.54
CA LYS A 316 9.13 17.54 -32.33
C LYS A 316 9.82 16.21 -32.05
N ALA A 317 10.91 15.93 -32.80
CA ALA A 317 11.60 14.65 -32.79
C ALA A 317 12.07 14.21 -31.39
N GLU A 318 12.41 15.17 -30.52
CA GLU A 318 12.88 14.91 -29.14
C GLU A 318 11.82 14.21 -28.29
N ARG A 319 10.53 14.44 -28.56
CA ARG A 319 9.41 13.86 -27.79
C ARG A 319 8.53 12.91 -28.59
N TYR A 320 8.74 12.83 -29.88
CA TYR A 320 7.97 11.93 -30.73
C TYR A 320 8.24 10.46 -30.38
N VAL A 321 7.16 9.69 -30.28
CA VAL A 321 7.18 8.24 -30.12
C VAL A 321 6.26 7.66 -31.23
N PRO A 322 6.73 6.79 -32.11
CA PRO A 322 5.86 6.15 -33.11
C PRO A 322 4.71 5.37 -32.46
N ALA A 323 3.55 5.34 -33.09
CA ALA A 323 2.36 4.72 -32.49
C ALA A 323 2.54 3.21 -32.24
N ASP A 324 3.31 2.52 -33.08
CA ASP A 324 3.65 1.09 -32.95
C ASP A 324 4.64 0.82 -31.81
N ALA A 325 5.43 1.82 -31.40
CA ALA A 325 6.32 1.75 -30.24
C ALA A 325 5.71 2.33 -28.95
N PHE A 326 4.52 2.95 -29.05
CA PHE A 326 3.95 3.69 -27.92
C PHE A 326 3.57 2.78 -26.76
N GLY A 327 3.01 1.59 -27.00
CA GLY A 327 2.71 0.62 -25.94
C GLY A 327 3.95 0.29 -25.10
N GLU A 328 5.06 -0.05 -25.77
CA GLU A 328 6.34 -0.35 -25.09
C GLU A 328 6.93 0.86 -24.36
N SER A 329 6.67 2.08 -24.82
CA SER A 329 7.11 3.29 -24.13
C SER A 329 6.42 3.50 -22.78
N LEU A 330 5.29 2.84 -22.55
CA LEU A 330 4.52 2.87 -21.31
C LEU A 330 4.96 1.79 -20.31
N ARG A 331 5.69 0.77 -20.74
CA ARG A 331 6.14 -0.36 -19.90
C ARG A 331 6.91 0.10 -18.66
N PRO A 332 7.83 1.07 -18.70
CA PRO A 332 8.54 1.52 -17.49
C PRO A 332 7.62 2.10 -16.41
N PHE A 333 6.48 2.70 -16.76
CA PHE A 333 5.50 3.21 -15.79
C PHE A 333 4.79 2.06 -15.09
N TRP A 334 4.42 1.03 -15.86
CA TRP A 334 3.81 -0.18 -15.29
C TRP A 334 4.80 -0.94 -14.41
N ASP A 335 6.06 -1.09 -14.84
CA ASP A 335 7.11 -1.74 -14.07
C ASP A 335 7.38 -1.00 -12.76
N ALA A 336 7.45 0.35 -12.79
CA ALA A 336 7.64 1.18 -11.60
C ALA A 336 6.50 0.97 -10.59
N ALA A 337 5.25 0.99 -11.02
CA ALA A 337 4.12 0.75 -10.12
C ALA A 337 4.14 -0.68 -9.56
N ARG A 338 4.29 -1.68 -10.44
CA ARG A 338 4.23 -3.09 -10.06
C ARG A 338 5.35 -3.50 -9.10
N SER A 339 6.57 -3.06 -9.35
CA SER A 339 7.73 -3.41 -8.51
C SER A 339 7.60 -2.90 -7.07
N HIS A 340 6.77 -1.86 -6.87
CA HIS A 340 6.49 -1.27 -5.56
C HIS A 340 5.12 -1.70 -4.99
N GLY A 341 4.43 -2.67 -5.60
CA GLY A 341 3.13 -3.15 -5.11
C GLY A 341 1.98 -2.15 -5.32
N ALA A 342 2.13 -1.20 -6.24
CA ALA A 342 1.13 -0.24 -6.64
C ALA A 342 0.38 -0.68 -7.90
N VAL A 343 -0.78 -0.06 -8.18
CA VAL A 343 -1.62 -0.35 -9.35
C VAL A 343 -1.40 0.70 -10.42
N CYS A 344 -0.99 0.30 -11.62
CA CYS A 344 -0.90 1.19 -12.78
C CYS A 344 -2.23 1.23 -13.54
N ILE A 345 -2.73 2.42 -13.86
CA ILE A 345 -3.98 2.68 -14.60
C ILE A 345 -3.62 3.47 -15.85
N PHE A 346 -4.00 2.99 -17.01
CA PHE A 346 -3.79 3.70 -18.25
C PHE A 346 -5.06 4.47 -18.66
N ALA A 347 -4.91 5.77 -18.91
CA ALA A 347 -5.98 6.65 -19.35
C ALA A 347 -5.65 7.19 -20.76
N SER A 348 -6.50 6.88 -21.74
CA SER A 348 -6.24 7.24 -23.14
C SER A 348 -6.16 8.76 -23.36
N PRO A 349 -5.45 9.22 -24.41
CA PRO A 349 -5.39 10.65 -24.75
C PRO A 349 -6.79 11.28 -24.83
N VAL A 350 -6.95 12.42 -24.19
CA VAL A 350 -8.21 13.20 -24.19
C VAL A 350 -8.51 13.70 -25.60
N ALA A 351 -9.78 13.68 -26.02
CA ALA A 351 -10.17 14.17 -27.33
C ALA A 351 -9.93 15.68 -27.44
N MET A 352 -9.36 16.09 -28.55
CA MET A 352 -9.28 17.50 -28.94
C MET A 352 -10.65 18.00 -29.42
N ARG A 353 -10.82 19.33 -29.51
CA ARG A 353 -11.99 19.92 -30.10
C ARG A 353 -11.89 19.86 -31.65
N GLU A 354 -12.09 18.68 -32.18
CA GLU A 354 -12.07 18.41 -33.62
C GLU A 354 -13.38 17.72 -34.02
N PHE A 355 -14.16 18.39 -34.90
CA PHE A 355 -15.47 17.93 -35.33
C PHE A 355 -15.42 17.70 -36.84
N ASP A 356 -16.09 16.64 -37.26
CA ASP A 356 -16.30 16.35 -38.70
C ASP A 356 -17.48 17.20 -39.27
N GLU A 357 -17.82 16.95 -40.54
CA GLU A 357 -18.89 17.64 -41.26
C GLU A 357 -20.27 17.39 -40.63
N ASP A 358 -20.44 16.23 -39.99
CA ASP A 358 -21.67 15.85 -39.28
C ASP A 358 -21.74 16.39 -37.83
N SER A 359 -20.79 17.24 -37.45
CA SER A 359 -20.65 17.80 -36.11
C SER A 359 -20.41 16.73 -35.02
N VAL A 360 -19.78 15.63 -35.37
CA VAL A 360 -19.34 14.57 -34.45
C VAL A 360 -17.88 14.80 -34.09
N CYS A 361 -17.59 14.81 -32.81
CA CYS A 361 -16.21 14.82 -32.28
C CYS A 361 -15.73 13.37 -32.13
N HIS A 362 -14.60 13.06 -32.72
CA HIS A 362 -13.99 11.73 -32.65
C HIS A 362 -12.85 11.71 -31.64
N PRO A 363 -12.53 10.52 -31.07
CA PRO A 363 -11.33 10.36 -30.25
C PRO A 363 -10.07 10.75 -31.04
N SER A 364 -9.30 11.69 -30.52
CA SER A 364 -8.04 12.09 -31.14
C SER A 364 -6.98 11.02 -30.94
N PHE A 365 -5.97 11.01 -31.81
CA PHE A 365 -4.82 10.09 -31.70
C PHE A 365 -5.20 8.60 -31.66
N ALA A 366 -6.10 8.17 -32.55
CA ALA A 366 -6.68 6.82 -32.54
C ALA A 366 -5.64 5.70 -32.43
N ALA A 367 -4.53 5.78 -33.17
CA ALA A 367 -3.47 4.77 -33.11
C ALA A 367 -2.79 4.68 -31.74
N TYR A 368 -2.58 5.80 -31.04
CA TYR A 368 -2.01 5.83 -29.70
C TYR A 368 -3.00 5.32 -28.64
N ARG A 369 -4.27 5.67 -28.80
CA ARG A 369 -5.34 5.16 -27.94
C ARG A 369 -5.44 3.64 -28.02
N GLU A 370 -5.40 3.06 -29.23
CA GLU A 370 -5.46 1.61 -29.42
C GLU A 370 -4.16 0.92 -28.95
N ALA A 371 -2.99 1.52 -29.18
CA ALA A 371 -1.73 1.00 -28.66
C ALA A 371 -1.71 0.95 -27.12
N MET A 372 -2.19 2.00 -26.45
CA MET A 372 -2.32 2.03 -24.97
C MET A 372 -3.32 1.00 -24.46
N ARG A 373 -4.47 0.84 -25.15
CA ARG A 373 -5.48 -0.18 -24.82
C ARG A 373 -4.91 -1.59 -24.96
N ALA A 374 -4.22 -1.88 -26.06
CA ALA A 374 -3.61 -3.18 -26.30
C ALA A 374 -2.55 -3.50 -25.26
N PHE A 375 -1.69 -2.52 -24.93
CA PHE A 375 -0.68 -2.68 -23.87
C PHE A 375 -1.30 -2.90 -22.50
N ALA A 376 -2.32 -2.13 -22.13
CA ALA A 376 -3.02 -2.32 -20.85
C ALA A 376 -3.62 -3.73 -20.73
N ALA A 377 -4.23 -4.24 -21.81
CA ALA A 377 -4.75 -5.60 -21.86
C ALA A 377 -3.64 -6.66 -21.76
N GLU A 378 -2.50 -6.46 -22.43
CA GLU A 378 -1.34 -7.35 -22.38
C GLU A 378 -0.82 -7.53 -20.95
N VAL A 379 -0.69 -6.41 -20.20
CA VAL A 379 -0.13 -6.43 -18.84
C VAL A 379 -1.19 -6.61 -17.75
N GLY A 380 -2.47 -6.73 -18.11
CA GLY A 380 -3.59 -6.88 -17.18
C GLY A 380 -3.87 -5.63 -16.34
N ALA A 381 -3.55 -4.43 -16.86
CA ALA A 381 -3.77 -3.17 -16.17
C ALA A 381 -5.16 -2.58 -16.49
N PRO A 382 -5.82 -1.87 -15.53
CA PRO A 382 -7.04 -1.11 -15.81
C PRO A 382 -6.82 -0.08 -16.92
N PHE A 383 -7.82 0.06 -17.80
CA PHE A 383 -7.81 1.02 -18.92
C PHE A 383 -9.05 1.91 -18.88
N ILE A 384 -8.83 3.22 -18.83
CA ILE A 384 -9.89 4.23 -18.87
C ILE A 384 -9.86 4.95 -20.20
N ASP A 385 -10.95 4.85 -20.96
CA ASP A 385 -11.05 5.42 -22.30
C ASP A 385 -11.51 6.88 -22.27
N LEU A 386 -10.63 7.76 -21.82
CA LEU A 386 -10.92 9.20 -21.78
C LEU A 386 -11.15 9.78 -23.19
N GLY A 387 -10.44 9.30 -24.19
CA GLY A 387 -10.60 9.76 -25.57
C GLY A 387 -12.04 9.58 -26.06
N ALA A 388 -12.60 8.37 -25.90
CA ALA A 388 -13.98 8.10 -26.31
C ALA A 388 -14.99 8.89 -25.46
N ALA A 389 -14.81 8.92 -24.14
CA ALA A 389 -15.74 9.60 -23.24
C ALA A 389 -15.78 11.11 -23.47
N THR A 390 -14.62 11.74 -23.67
CA THR A 390 -14.53 13.18 -23.91
C THR A 390 -15.01 13.55 -25.32
N ALA A 391 -14.76 12.73 -26.35
CA ALA A 391 -15.30 12.90 -27.67
C ALA A 391 -16.84 12.86 -27.68
N ALA A 392 -17.44 11.86 -27.05
CA ALA A 392 -18.88 11.75 -26.88
C ALA A 392 -19.49 12.95 -26.14
N ALA A 393 -18.82 13.39 -25.05
CA ALA A 393 -19.25 14.57 -24.29
C ALA A 393 -19.13 15.89 -25.10
N ASN A 394 -18.15 16.00 -26.00
CA ASN A 394 -18.00 17.13 -26.90
C ASN A 394 -19.08 17.13 -27.97
N THR A 395 -19.34 15.98 -28.59
CA THR A 395 -20.43 15.82 -29.57
C THR A 395 -21.77 16.24 -28.97
N ALA A 396 -22.12 15.71 -27.81
CA ALA A 396 -23.36 16.04 -27.10
C ALA A 396 -23.45 17.53 -26.71
N PHE A 397 -22.33 18.19 -26.43
CA PHE A 397 -22.30 19.61 -26.09
C PHE A 397 -22.38 20.52 -27.33
N GLY A 398 -21.93 20.07 -28.46
CA GLY A 398 -21.93 20.74 -29.75
C GLY A 398 -20.69 21.60 -30.03
N ALA A 399 -20.31 21.69 -31.30
CA ALA A 399 -19.04 22.25 -31.73
C ALA A 399 -18.82 23.70 -31.27
N GLU A 400 -19.80 24.59 -31.41
CA GLU A 400 -19.66 25.98 -31.02
C GLU A 400 -19.56 26.13 -29.48
N ARG A 401 -20.42 25.43 -28.75
CA ARG A 401 -20.42 25.51 -27.28
C ARG A 401 -19.14 24.93 -26.67
N CYS A 402 -18.49 23.96 -27.36
CA CYS A 402 -17.22 23.38 -26.91
C CYS A 402 -16.08 24.41 -26.87
N LYS A 403 -16.16 25.54 -27.56
CA LYS A 403 -15.16 26.62 -27.44
C LYS A 403 -14.97 27.04 -25.97
N ALA A 404 -16.02 27.02 -25.16
CA ALA A 404 -15.97 27.36 -23.72
C ALA A 404 -15.25 26.29 -22.86
N ARG A 405 -15.01 25.11 -23.39
CA ARG A 405 -14.25 24.03 -22.73
C ARG A 405 -12.77 24.05 -23.05
N TYR A 406 -12.40 24.67 -24.19
CA TYR A 406 -11.03 24.68 -24.71
C TYR A 406 -10.47 26.11 -24.70
N MET A 407 -9.17 26.26 -24.99
CA MET A 407 -8.50 27.55 -24.92
C MET A 407 -8.83 28.45 -26.14
N TRP A 408 -10.12 28.74 -26.28
CA TRP A 408 -10.65 29.73 -27.19
C TRP A 408 -10.92 31.04 -26.42
N VAL A 409 -9.81 31.78 -26.16
CA VAL A 409 -9.85 33.00 -25.34
C VAL A 409 -9.17 34.15 -26.06
N GLY A 410 -9.90 35.22 -26.32
CA GLY A 410 -9.41 36.34 -27.11
C GLY A 410 -9.00 35.89 -28.53
N ALA A 411 -7.76 36.14 -28.91
CA ALA A 411 -7.22 35.73 -30.22
C ALA A 411 -6.70 34.28 -30.23
N LYS A 412 -6.59 33.60 -29.07
CA LYS A 412 -6.12 32.22 -28.98
C LYS A 412 -7.22 31.25 -29.40
N GLN A 413 -6.90 30.34 -30.31
CA GLN A 413 -7.79 29.27 -30.80
C GLN A 413 -7.09 27.93 -30.68
N ASP A 414 -7.14 27.35 -29.48
CA ASP A 414 -6.45 26.10 -29.15
C ASP A 414 -7.49 25.01 -28.89
N ASN A 415 -7.47 23.98 -29.71
CA ASN A 415 -8.38 22.84 -29.66
C ASN A 415 -7.93 21.71 -28.73
N ALA A 416 -6.75 21.78 -28.16
CA ALA A 416 -6.18 20.75 -27.28
C ALA A 416 -6.28 21.11 -25.80
N HIS A 417 -5.73 22.27 -25.42
CA HIS A 417 -5.72 22.68 -24.02
C HIS A 417 -7.10 23.14 -23.54
N GLN A 418 -7.42 22.77 -22.31
CA GLN A 418 -8.72 23.00 -21.72
C GLN A 418 -8.73 24.22 -20.78
N GLN A 419 -9.90 24.84 -20.68
CA GLN A 419 -10.25 25.72 -19.58
C GLN A 419 -10.85 24.91 -18.42
N ASN A 420 -11.10 25.51 -17.29
CA ASN A 420 -11.67 24.88 -16.11
C ASN A 420 -12.90 24.00 -16.41
N ALA A 421 -13.87 24.50 -17.21
CA ALA A 421 -15.07 23.73 -17.57
C ALA A 421 -14.78 22.45 -18.36
N GLY A 422 -13.78 22.49 -19.25
CA GLY A 422 -13.32 21.32 -20.01
C GLY A 422 -12.58 20.33 -19.13
N ALA A 423 -11.63 20.81 -18.34
CA ALA A 423 -10.84 20.00 -17.42
C ALA A 423 -11.74 19.31 -16.37
N CYS A 424 -12.71 20.02 -15.80
CA CYS A 424 -13.70 19.45 -14.89
C CYS A 424 -14.52 18.34 -15.56
N ARG A 425 -14.94 18.53 -16.82
CA ARG A 425 -15.69 17.50 -17.55
C ARG A 425 -14.83 16.26 -17.85
N THR A 426 -13.55 16.45 -18.13
CA THR A 426 -12.61 15.33 -18.32
C THR A 426 -12.39 14.56 -17.02
N ALA A 427 -12.18 15.25 -15.92
CA ALA A 427 -12.08 14.63 -14.60
C ALA A 427 -13.37 13.85 -14.24
N GLN A 428 -14.55 14.41 -14.52
CA GLN A 428 -15.82 13.70 -14.35
C GLN A 428 -15.90 12.43 -15.20
N ALA A 429 -15.43 12.47 -16.45
CA ALA A 429 -15.43 11.32 -17.35
C ALA A 429 -14.49 10.22 -16.82
N PHE A 430 -13.33 10.59 -16.25
CA PHE A 430 -12.43 9.66 -15.58
C PHE A 430 -13.13 8.99 -14.38
N VAL A 431 -13.70 9.76 -13.48
CA VAL A 431 -14.38 9.26 -12.28
C VAL A 431 -15.58 8.39 -12.65
N GLN A 432 -16.38 8.78 -13.65
CA GLN A 432 -17.54 7.99 -14.10
C GLN A 432 -17.14 6.60 -14.59
N GLN A 433 -16.08 6.47 -15.38
CA GLN A 433 -15.58 5.17 -15.82
C GLN A 433 -14.96 4.37 -14.66
N LEU A 434 -14.22 5.05 -13.79
CA LEU A 434 -13.66 4.44 -12.58
C LEU A 434 -14.77 3.82 -11.70
N LEU A 435 -15.90 4.51 -11.51
CA LEU A 435 -17.03 4.01 -10.70
C LEU A 435 -17.76 2.82 -11.36
N GLN A 436 -17.64 2.65 -12.67
CA GLN A 436 -18.21 1.52 -13.42
C GLN A 436 -17.25 0.32 -13.49
N ASP A 437 -15.96 0.54 -13.29
CA ASP A 437 -14.96 -0.53 -13.28
C ASP A 437 -15.10 -1.34 -11.99
N THR A 438 -15.12 -2.66 -12.10
CA THR A 438 -15.30 -3.59 -10.97
C THR A 438 -13.98 -4.19 -10.46
N THR A 439 -12.84 -3.78 -11.00
CA THR A 439 -11.54 -4.26 -10.59
C THR A 439 -11.30 -3.95 -9.09
N PRO A 440 -11.08 -4.96 -8.22
CA PRO A 440 -10.96 -4.74 -6.78
C PRO A 440 -9.83 -3.78 -6.40
N ALA A 441 -8.74 -3.76 -7.16
CA ALA A 441 -7.61 -2.86 -6.92
C ALA A 441 -7.97 -1.36 -7.04
N LEU A 442 -9.14 -1.02 -7.62
CA LEU A 442 -9.65 0.36 -7.74
C LEU A 442 -10.66 0.74 -6.64
N ASP A 443 -10.95 -0.16 -5.68
CA ASP A 443 -11.93 0.09 -4.61
C ASP A 443 -11.60 1.35 -3.82
N VAL A 444 -10.32 1.61 -3.57
CA VAL A 444 -9.88 2.79 -2.84
C VAL A 444 -10.23 4.09 -3.57
N LEU A 445 -10.13 4.13 -4.89
CA LEU A 445 -10.56 5.29 -5.67
C LEU A 445 -12.09 5.43 -5.68
N ARG A 446 -12.80 4.31 -5.88
CA ARG A 446 -14.28 4.30 -5.81
C ARG A 446 -14.83 4.76 -4.46
N ALA A 447 -14.12 4.46 -3.39
CA ALA A 447 -14.49 4.92 -2.05
C ALA A 447 -14.31 6.44 -1.87
N ASN A 448 -13.38 7.06 -2.58
CA ASN A 448 -13.00 8.45 -2.41
C ASN A 448 -13.63 9.43 -3.41
N PHE A 449 -14.15 8.96 -4.55
CA PHE A 449 -14.80 9.80 -5.57
C PHE A 449 -16.32 9.58 -5.66
N LYS A 450 -17.06 10.61 -6.17
CA LYS A 450 -18.51 10.63 -6.34
C LYS A 450 -18.92 11.08 -7.75
#